data_81151ec8f7640e51d685624ab5128754
#
_entry.id   81151ec8f7640e51d685624ab5128754
#
_cell.length_a   1.000
_cell.length_b   1.000
_cell.length_c   1.000
_cell.angle_alpha   90.00
_cell.angle_beta   90.00
_cell.angle_gamma   90.00
#
_symmetry.space_group_name_H-M   'P 1'
#
loop_
_entity.id
_entity.type
_entity.pdbx_description
1 polymer ?
#
loop_
_entity_poly.entity_id
_entity_poly.type
_entity_poly.pdbx_seq_one_letter_code
_entity_poly.pdbx_strand_id
1 'polypeptide(L)'
;MKKIKVVWVCHLSNPQIRQHLKFFKWSPLAIVKRIAGKSYCDFALWNTNAIQEFEKFDDVELHIVAPHYGIKGVQQFEMNGVNYHFFQSEDDNLLSLLQTRFLHKLKKSYPRNTKSILHFIDQIKPNIIHYIGAENPYYSESVLSIPAGVPLIVSLQTLMCDPEFFKNYPISHEEYEYRKNLEVAIIKKVDYVASQVMPFREIIQRIIGDVKFLDMTLAVGETINDSYGIPKQYDFVYFAASISKAIDYALEAFARAKRKHRNITLHVVGGYSNDLMNTISGQMKALGIEEGVDFTGKLPSHDDVINEIRKCRYALLPLKIDLLSGTIRESMANGLPVITTITPETPNWNNKRQCLLLSEKGDFDAMADNICRLIEDPNLADVLRANAFLTIQEKYSNKGFMEVWRKNYYEIANM
;
A
#
# COMPACT_ATOMS: atom_id res chain seq x y z
N MET A 1 -23.42 9.64 -23.67
CA MET A 1 -23.09 10.71 -22.70
C MET A 1 -21.64 11.17 -22.92
N LYS A 2 -21.32 12.44 -22.69
CA LYS A 2 -19.93 12.91 -22.79
C LYS A 2 -19.14 12.27 -21.65
N LYS A 3 -18.02 11.60 -21.97
CA LYS A 3 -17.16 10.98 -20.94
C LYS A 3 -16.60 12.05 -20.00
N ILE A 4 -16.52 11.75 -18.71
CA ILE A 4 -15.80 12.58 -17.74
C ILE A 4 -14.31 12.27 -17.87
N LYS A 5 -13.51 13.32 -18.08
CA LYS A 5 -12.07 13.22 -18.22
C LYS A 5 -11.41 13.40 -16.86
N VAL A 6 -10.74 12.35 -16.38
CA VAL A 6 -10.09 12.33 -15.06
C VAL A 6 -8.60 12.09 -15.22
N VAL A 7 -7.78 12.92 -14.58
CA VAL A 7 -6.34 12.71 -14.46
C VAL A 7 -6.02 12.17 -13.08
N TRP A 8 -5.38 11.01 -13.03
CA TRP A 8 -4.71 10.53 -11.82
C TRP A 8 -3.23 10.87 -11.87
N VAL A 9 -2.75 11.60 -10.87
CA VAL A 9 -1.33 11.83 -10.64
C VAL A 9 -0.89 10.88 -9.52
N CYS A 10 -0.05 9.92 -9.87
CA CYS A 10 0.35 8.85 -8.96
C CYS A 10 1.70 8.26 -9.37
N HIS A 11 2.12 7.23 -8.68
CA HIS A 11 3.19 6.37 -9.14
C HIS A 11 2.70 4.93 -9.25
N LEU A 12 3.23 4.17 -10.21
CA LEU A 12 2.96 2.73 -10.30
C LEU A 12 3.97 2.05 -11.22
N SER A 13 4.13 0.75 -11.02
CA SER A 13 4.84 -0.14 -11.96
C SER A 13 4.33 -1.56 -11.79
N ASN A 14 4.02 -2.20 -12.90
CA ASN A 14 3.64 -3.60 -12.97
C ASN A 14 4.20 -4.23 -14.25
N PRO A 15 4.15 -5.55 -14.44
CA PRO A 15 4.70 -6.23 -15.61
C PRO A 15 4.07 -5.73 -16.93
N GLN A 16 2.77 -5.49 -16.97
CA GLN A 16 2.06 -5.05 -18.18
C GLN A 16 2.52 -3.65 -18.61
N ILE A 17 2.58 -2.69 -17.68
CA ILE A 17 3.09 -1.34 -17.94
C ILE A 17 4.55 -1.41 -18.42
N ARG A 18 5.39 -2.22 -17.77
CA ARG A 18 6.81 -2.34 -18.14
C ARG A 18 7.03 -2.89 -19.55
N GLN A 19 6.12 -3.69 -20.10
CA GLN A 19 6.19 -4.17 -21.49
C GLN A 19 6.02 -3.03 -22.52
N HIS A 20 5.26 -1.98 -22.17
CA HIS A 20 5.06 -0.81 -23.03
C HIS A 20 6.15 0.25 -22.86
N LEU A 21 6.93 0.20 -21.77
CA LEU A 21 7.98 1.18 -21.50
C LEU A 21 9.32 0.79 -22.12
N LYS A 22 9.94 1.76 -22.79
CA LYS A 22 11.32 1.62 -23.32
C LYS A 22 12.30 2.05 -22.24
N PHE A 23 12.93 1.08 -21.59
CA PHE A 23 13.92 1.32 -20.55
C PHE A 23 15.27 1.76 -21.13
N PHE A 24 15.83 2.80 -20.53
CA PHE A 24 17.16 3.29 -20.90
C PHE A 24 18.22 2.48 -20.16
N LYS A 25 18.84 1.53 -20.87
CA LYS A 25 19.81 0.58 -20.32
C LYS A 25 21.05 1.22 -19.68
N TRP A 26 21.34 2.46 -20.03
CA TRP A 26 22.50 3.23 -19.56
C TRP A 26 22.16 4.31 -18.54
N SER A 27 20.94 4.33 -18.00
CA SER A 27 20.66 5.21 -16.87
C SER A 27 21.51 4.78 -15.66
N PRO A 28 21.96 5.73 -14.80
CA PRO A 28 22.74 5.40 -13.61
C PRO A 28 22.06 4.37 -12.74
N LEU A 29 20.72 4.47 -12.57
CA LEU A 29 19.95 3.51 -11.82
C LEU A 29 19.90 2.13 -12.48
N ALA A 30 19.79 2.06 -13.80
CA ALA A 30 19.80 0.79 -14.54
C ALA A 30 21.16 0.07 -14.42
N ILE A 31 22.25 0.83 -14.46
CA ILE A 31 23.61 0.30 -14.25
C ILE A 31 23.76 -0.23 -12.83
N VAL A 32 23.37 0.54 -11.83
CA VAL A 32 23.42 0.13 -10.41
C VAL A 32 22.56 -1.10 -10.16
N LYS A 33 21.33 -1.15 -10.70
CA LYS A 33 20.46 -2.33 -10.59
C LYS A 33 21.07 -3.55 -11.24
N ARG A 34 21.65 -3.41 -12.43
CA ARG A 34 22.31 -4.54 -13.15
C ARG A 34 23.51 -5.08 -12.39
N ILE A 35 24.37 -4.19 -11.85
CA ILE A 35 25.52 -4.57 -11.03
C ILE A 35 25.06 -5.28 -9.75
N ALA A 36 23.95 -4.83 -9.15
CA ALA A 36 23.36 -5.40 -7.95
C ALA A 36 22.50 -6.65 -8.22
N GLY A 37 22.36 -7.12 -9.46
CA GLY A 37 21.47 -8.23 -9.83
C GLY A 37 20.00 -7.96 -9.58
N LYS A 38 19.57 -6.67 -9.52
CA LYS A 38 18.20 -6.27 -9.19
C LYS A 38 17.42 -5.89 -10.45
N SER A 39 16.20 -6.42 -10.57
CA SER A 39 15.23 -6.04 -11.61
C SER A 39 14.33 -4.88 -11.16
N TYR A 40 13.59 -4.31 -12.09
CA TYR A 40 12.45 -3.45 -11.76
C TYR A 40 11.37 -4.32 -11.10
N CYS A 41 10.79 -3.83 -10.02
CA CYS A 41 9.75 -4.54 -9.28
C CYS A 41 8.41 -3.80 -9.35
N ASP A 42 7.36 -4.51 -9.00
CA ASP A 42 6.05 -3.96 -8.85
C ASP A 42 6.01 -3.02 -7.64
N PHE A 43 5.27 -1.94 -7.76
CA PHE A 43 4.98 -1.03 -6.66
C PHE A 43 3.64 -0.32 -6.90
N ALA A 44 3.03 0.18 -5.83
CA ALA A 44 1.73 0.83 -5.81
C ALA A 44 0.64 -0.02 -6.48
N LEU A 45 0.55 -1.28 -6.07
CA LEU A 45 -0.41 -2.25 -6.61
C LEU A 45 -1.86 -1.82 -6.43
N TRP A 46 -2.15 -1.02 -5.40
CA TRP A 46 -3.47 -0.42 -5.24
C TRP A 46 -3.88 0.45 -6.43
N ASN A 47 -2.94 1.16 -7.06
CA ASN A 47 -3.21 1.91 -8.29
C ASN A 47 -3.47 0.96 -9.45
N THR A 48 -2.67 -0.10 -9.60
CA THR A 48 -2.89 -1.14 -10.63
C THR A 48 -4.29 -1.74 -10.51
N ASN A 49 -4.67 -2.15 -9.30
CA ASN A 49 -5.97 -2.78 -9.05
C ASN A 49 -7.14 -1.80 -9.29
N ALA A 50 -6.97 -0.54 -8.89
CA ALA A 50 -7.96 0.49 -9.16
C ALA A 50 -8.13 0.76 -10.67
N ILE A 51 -7.03 0.83 -11.42
CA ILE A 51 -7.04 1.01 -12.87
C ILE A 51 -7.78 -0.14 -13.55
N GLN A 52 -7.52 -1.39 -13.17
CA GLN A 52 -8.19 -2.57 -13.72
C GLN A 52 -9.73 -2.53 -13.57
N GLU A 53 -10.22 -1.92 -12.50
CA GLU A 53 -11.66 -1.69 -12.34
C GLU A 53 -12.14 -0.53 -13.22
N PHE A 54 -11.35 0.55 -13.34
CA PHE A 54 -11.70 1.69 -14.21
C PHE A 54 -11.65 1.36 -15.68
N GLU A 55 -10.87 0.36 -16.13
CA GLU A 55 -10.87 -0.18 -17.49
C GLU A 55 -12.28 -0.70 -17.93
N LYS A 56 -13.15 -1.01 -16.97
CA LYS A 56 -14.51 -1.52 -17.19
C LYS A 56 -15.55 -0.41 -17.34
N PHE A 57 -15.19 0.86 -17.11
CA PHE A 57 -16.12 1.99 -17.18
C PHE A 57 -16.03 2.71 -18.52
N ASP A 58 -17.11 2.68 -19.30
CA ASP A 58 -17.17 3.31 -20.63
C ASP A 58 -17.37 4.83 -20.59
N ASP A 59 -17.74 5.39 -19.44
CA ASP A 59 -18.15 6.78 -19.26
C ASP A 59 -17.06 7.65 -18.60
N VAL A 60 -15.93 7.08 -18.19
CA VAL A 60 -14.76 7.79 -17.68
C VAL A 60 -13.61 7.67 -18.67
N GLU A 61 -13.04 8.81 -19.08
CA GLU A 61 -11.78 8.87 -19.82
C GLU A 61 -10.65 9.07 -18.81
N LEU A 62 -9.96 7.97 -18.46
CA LEU A 62 -8.92 7.96 -17.44
C LEU A 62 -7.55 8.22 -18.07
N HIS A 63 -6.81 9.18 -17.49
CA HIS A 63 -5.43 9.49 -17.80
C HIS A 63 -4.55 9.29 -16.56
N ILE A 64 -3.48 8.52 -16.69
CA ILE A 64 -2.49 8.29 -15.65
C ILE A 64 -1.26 9.13 -15.96
N VAL A 65 -0.91 10.07 -15.10
CA VAL A 65 0.29 10.90 -15.20
C VAL A 65 1.25 10.49 -14.09
N ALA A 66 2.39 9.91 -14.45
CA ALA A 66 3.27 9.29 -13.48
C ALA A 66 4.77 9.48 -13.80
N PRO A 67 5.59 9.90 -12.83
CA PRO A 67 7.05 9.79 -12.94
C PRO A 67 7.47 8.32 -12.89
N HIS A 68 8.43 7.95 -13.72
CA HIS A 68 8.99 6.60 -13.71
C HIS A 68 10.51 6.60 -13.78
N TYR A 69 11.13 5.64 -13.07
CA TYR A 69 12.58 5.46 -13.09
C TYR A 69 12.98 4.53 -14.23
N GLY A 70 14.16 4.79 -14.81
CA GLY A 70 14.75 3.94 -15.84
C GLY A 70 14.24 4.18 -17.24
N ILE A 71 13.34 5.12 -17.47
CA ILE A 71 12.92 5.56 -18.80
C ILE A 71 13.63 6.87 -19.19
N LYS A 72 13.66 7.20 -20.47
CA LYS A 72 14.19 8.45 -20.98
C LYS A 72 13.08 9.29 -21.57
N GLY A 73 13.03 10.58 -21.16
CA GLY A 73 12.06 11.52 -21.67
C GLY A 73 10.62 11.19 -21.29
N VAL A 74 9.71 11.40 -22.24
CA VAL A 74 8.27 11.15 -22.11
C VAL A 74 7.90 9.92 -22.93
N GLN A 75 7.04 9.06 -22.37
CA GLN A 75 6.49 7.90 -23.06
C GLN A 75 4.99 7.82 -22.80
N GLN A 76 4.22 7.79 -23.89
CA GLN A 76 2.76 7.76 -23.84
C GLN A 76 2.25 6.55 -24.60
N PHE A 77 1.21 5.93 -24.09
CA PHE A 77 0.51 4.83 -24.74
C PHE A 77 -0.90 4.70 -24.17
N GLU A 78 -1.75 4.02 -24.91
CA GLU A 78 -3.06 3.59 -24.44
C GLU A 78 -3.06 2.08 -24.22
N MET A 79 -3.67 1.63 -23.15
CA MET A 79 -3.87 0.22 -22.84
C MET A 79 -5.23 0.04 -22.16
N ASN A 80 -6.06 -0.86 -22.69
CA ASN A 80 -7.39 -1.17 -22.19
C ASN A 80 -8.31 0.07 -21.99
N GLY A 81 -8.22 1.06 -22.88
CA GLY A 81 -9.01 2.29 -22.80
C GLY A 81 -8.51 3.33 -21.79
N VAL A 82 -7.39 3.08 -21.13
CA VAL A 82 -6.72 4.01 -20.22
C VAL A 82 -5.50 4.64 -20.89
N ASN A 83 -5.35 5.96 -20.75
CA ASN A 83 -4.27 6.74 -21.33
C ASN A 83 -3.13 6.90 -20.32
N TYR A 84 -1.94 6.47 -20.67
CA TYR A 84 -0.74 6.53 -19.80
C TYR A 84 0.24 7.59 -20.31
N HIS A 85 0.70 8.45 -19.39
CA HIS A 85 1.66 9.52 -19.63
C HIS A 85 2.81 9.39 -18.62
N PHE A 86 3.80 8.59 -18.97
CA PHE A 86 5.00 8.43 -18.15
C PHE A 86 6.08 9.43 -18.55
N PHE A 87 6.80 9.94 -17.57
CA PHE A 87 7.97 10.79 -17.80
C PHE A 87 9.12 10.38 -16.88
N GLN A 88 10.34 10.67 -17.33
CA GLN A 88 11.55 10.38 -16.56
C GLN A 88 11.52 11.13 -15.24
N SER A 89 11.62 10.41 -14.12
CA SER A 89 11.70 11.01 -12.80
C SER A 89 12.99 11.84 -12.68
N GLU A 90 12.87 13.00 -12.09
CA GLU A 90 14.00 13.92 -11.83
C GLU A 90 15.08 13.29 -10.93
N ASP A 91 14.73 12.29 -10.12
CA ASP A 91 15.67 11.56 -9.27
C ASP A 91 16.48 10.50 -10.02
N ASP A 92 16.09 10.19 -11.26
CA ASP A 92 16.81 9.20 -12.07
C ASP A 92 18.03 9.83 -12.77
N ASN A 93 18.92 10.41 -11.96
CA ASN A 93 20.19 10.94 -12.41
C ASN A 93 21.32 10.67 -11.40
N LEU A 94 22.57 10.69 -11.88
CA LEU A 94 23.74 10.35 -11.07
C LEU A 94 23.91 11.28 -9.86
N LEU A 95 23.59 12.55 -10.02
CA LEU A 95 23.75 13.56 -8.97
C LEU A 95 22.77 13.32 -7.82
N SER A 96 21.50 13.02 -8.11
CA SER A 96 20.50 12.63 -7.11
C SER A 96 20.88 11.34 -6.40
N LEU A 97 21.39 10.34 -7.14
CA LEU A 97 21.85 9.09 -6.53
C LEU A 97 23.04 9.33 -5.59
N LEU A 98 23.99 10.18 -5.96
CA LEU A 98 25.11 10.54 -5.09
C LEU A 98 24.65 11.33 -3.87
N GLN A 99 23.76 12.30 -4.05
CA GLN A 99 23.26 13.13 -2.95
C GLN A 99 22.46 12.32 -1.92
N THR A 100 21.52 11.50 -2.39
CA THR A 100 20.65 10.73 -1.48
C THR A 100 21.36 9.54 -0.85
N ARG A 101 22.19 8.82 -1.62
CA ARG A 101 22.77 7.54 -1.18
C ARG A 101 24.11 7.68 -0.46
N PHE A 102 24.94 8.67 -0.85
CA PHE A 102 26.27 8.88 -0.25
C PHE A 102 26.34 10.07 0.67
N LEU A 103 25.58 11.13 0.42
CA LEU A 103 25.59 12.33 1.25
C LEU A 103 24.41 12.40 2.21
N HIS A 104 23.48 11.44 2.15
CA HIS A 104 22.23 11.42 2.95
C HIS A 104 21.47 12.75 2.94
N LYS A 105 21.59 13.52 1.85
CA LYS A 105 20.90 14.81 1.70
C LYS A 105 19.48 14.57 1.22
N LEU A 106 18.52 15.08 1.99
CA LEU A 106 17.12 15.11 1.61
C LEU A 106 16.92 16.05 0.42
N LYS A 107 16.29 15.53 -0.65
CA LYS A 107 15.83 16.36 -1.75
C LYS A 107 14.47 16.96 -1.40
N LYS A 108 14.39 18.28 -1.36
CA LYS A 108 13.21 19.05 -0.92
C LYS A 108 12.42 19.72 -2.04
N SER A 109 12.74 19.44 -3.32
CA SER A 109 12.00 20.04 -4.43
C SER A 109 12.18 19.23 -5.72
N TYR A 110 11.09 19.20 -6.53
CA TYR A 110 10.99 18.42 -7.76
C TYR A 110 10.43 19.26 -8.93
N PRO A 111 11.09 20.37 -9.31
CA PRO A 111 10.55 21.32 -10.27
C PRO A 111 10.36 20.74 -11.69
N ARG A 112 11.21 19.80 -12.11
CA ARG A 112 11.08 19.16 -13.44
C ARG A 112 9.89 18.21 -13.48
N ASN A 113 9.68 17.43 -12.40
CA ASN A 113 8.51 16.56 -12.29
C ASN A 113 7.24 17.41 -12.25
N THR A 114 7.22 18.48 -11.43
CA THR A 114 6.12 19.44 -11.38
C THR A 114 5.80 20.01 -12.76
N LYS A 115 6.81 20.50 -13.50
CA LYS A 115 6.63 21.02 -14.86
C LYS A 115 6.02 19.99 -15.80
N SER A 116 6.46 18.73 -15.73
CA SER A 116 5.92 17.65 -16.58
C SER A 116 4.46 17.35 -16.24
N ILE A 117 4.11 17.29 -14.96
CA ILE A 117 2.73 17.05 -14.52
C ILE A 117 1.81 18.18 -14.98
N LEU A 118 2.19 19.44 -14.74
CA LEU A 118 1.41 20.61 -15.18
C LEU A 118 1.24 20.65 -16.69
N HIS A 119 2.26 20.31 -17.46
CA HIS A 119 2.19 20.22 -18.92
C HIS A 119 1.15 19.20 -19.39
N PHE A 120 1.11 18.01 -18.81
CA PHE A 120 0.10 17.01 -19.13
C PHE A 120 -1.31 17.45 -18.74
N ILE A 121 -1.48 18.04 -17.57
CA ILE A 121 -2.77 18.56 -17.11
C ILE A 121 -3.29 19.62 -18.10
N ASP A 122 -2.43 20.54 -18.56
CA ASP A 122 -2.79 21.57 -19.54
C ASP A 122 -3.15 20.97 -20.89
N GLN A 123 -2.43 19.95 -21.37
CA GLN A 123 -2.74 19.24 -22.60
C GLN A 123 -4.05 18.46 -22.54
N ILE A 124 -4.28 17.74 -21.43
CA ILE A 124 -5.44 16.86 -21.25
C ILE A 124 -6.72 17.67 -21.01
N LYS A 125 -6.62 18.78 -20.29
CA LYS A 125 -7.76 19.61 -19.85
C LYS A 125 -8.84 18.77 -19.15
N PRO A 126 -8.50 18.15 -18.01
CA PRO A 126 -9.41 17.24 -17.32
C PRO A 126 -10.57 17.99 -16.65
N ASN A 127 -11.66 17.25 -16.39
CA ASN A 127 -12.75 17.69 -15.52
C ASN A 127 -12.40 17.57 -14.04
N ILE A 128 -11.49 16.63 -13.69
CA ILE A 128 -11.06 16.35 -12.31
C ILE A 128 -9.59 15.96 -12.31
N ILE A 129 -8.85 16.43 -11.31
CA ILE A 129 -7.49 16.00 -11.02
C ILE A 129 -7.49 15.28 -9.67
N HIS A 130 -6.99 14.05 -9.64
CA HIS A 130 -6.92 13.24 -8.44
C HIS A 130 -5.50 12.78 -8.17
N TYR A 131 -4.91 13.26 -7.10
CA TYR A 131 -3.61 12.80 -6.60
C TYR A 131 -3.79 11.60 -5.68
N ILE A 132 -3.09 10.50 -5.99
CA ILE A 132 -3.16 9.29 -5.19
C ILE A 132 -1.89 9.19 -4.34
N GLY A 133 -1.96 9.73 -3.15
CA GLY A 133 -0.89 9.87 -2.17
C GLY A 133 -0.38 11.31 -2.03
N ALA A 134 -0.19 11.77 -0.80
CA ALA A 134 0.46 13.04 -0.46
C ALA A 134 1.90 12.83 0.04
N GLU A 135 2.23 11.63 0.48
CA GLU A 135 3.46 11.26 1.17
C GLU A 135 4.72 11.19 0.27
N ASN A 136 4.55 11.22 -1.04
CA ASN A 136 5.65 11.10 -2.00
C ASN A 136 5.91 12.41 -2.74
N PRO A 137 6.85 13.26 -2.26
CA PRO A 137 7.07 14.62 -2.76
C PRO A 137 7.36 14.71 -4.26
N TYR A 138 8.02 13.70 -4.85
CA TYR A 138 8.43 13.70 -6.25
C TYR A 138 7.28 13.74 -7.28
N TYR A 139 6.02 13.56 -6.84
CA TYR A 139 4.86 13.88 -7.66
C TYR A 139 3.84 14.75 -6.90
N SER A 140 3.68 14.56 -5.59
CA SER A 140 2.64 15.25 -4.81
C SER A 140 2.92 16.74 -4.61
N GLU A 141 4.18 17.18 -4.60
CA GLU A 141 4.54 18.60 -4.50
C GLU A 141 3.87 19.44 -5.60
N SER A 142 3.67 18.88 -6.77
CA SER A 142 3.03 19.56 -7.91
C SER A 142 1.59 20.02 -7.62
N VAL A 143 0.90 19.44 -6.64
CA VAL A 143 -0.42 19.90 -6.17
C VAL A 143 -0.42 21.38 -5.85
N LEU A 144 0.63 21.88 -5.21
CA LEU A 144 0.75 23.28 -4.78
C LEU A 144 0.82 24.26 -5.97
N SER A 145 1.20 23.77 -7.13
CA SER A 145 1.32 24.54 -8.37
C SER A 145 0.12 24.42 -9.30
N ILE A 146 -0.90 23.61 -8.96
CA ILE A 146 -2.12 23.47 -9.77
C ILE A 146 -2.92 24.78 -9.69
N PRO A 147 -3.27 25.40 -10.84
CA PRO A 147 -4.16 26.57 -10.86
C PRO A 147 -5.56 26.24 -10.35
N ALA A 148 -6.25 27.23 -9.82
CA ALA A 148 -7.67 27.10 -9.49
C ALA A 148 -8.51 26.91 -10.75
N GLY A 149 -9.67 26.23 -10.62
CA GLY A 149 -10.65 26.09 -11.72
C GLY A 149 -10.94 24.66 -12.15
N VAL A 150 -10.13 23.69 -11.71
CA VAL A 150 -10.43 22.26 -11.89
C VAL A 150 -10.48 21.62 -10.52
N PRO A 151 -11.56 20.89 -10.18
CA PRO A 151 -11.66 20.18 -8.88
C PRO A 151 -10.46 19.28 -8.61
N LEU A 152 -9.90 19.43 -7.42
CA LEU A 152 -8.66 18.79 -7.00
C LEU A 152 -8.91 17.87 -5.80
N ILE A 153 -8.59 16.59 -5.95
CA ILE A 153 -8.77 15.54 -4.94
C ILE A 153 -7.41 15.00 -4.53
N VAL A 154 -7.22 14.67 -3.26
CA VAL A 154 -6.10 13.85 -2.77
C VAL A 154 -6.60 12.64 -2.01
N SER A 155 -6.18 11.43 -2.40
CA SER A 155 -6.34 10.21 -1.60
C SER A 155 -5.14 10.03 -0.68
N LEU A 156 -5.38 9.88 0.61
CA LEU A 156 -4.31 9.64 1.58
C LEU A 156 -4.06 8.13 1.74
N GLN A 157 -2.80 7.74 1.60
CA GLN A 157 -2.34 6.35 1.82
C GLN A 157 -1.80 6.17 3.24
N THR A 158 -1.18 7.21 3.76
CA THR A 158 -0.71 7.35 5.14
C THR A 158 -1.13 8.73 5.65
N LEU A 159 -0.90 9.00 6.92
CA LEU A 159 -1.11 10.31 7.49
C LEU A 159 0.19 10.75 8.19
N MET A 160 1.02 11.51 7.44
CA MET A 160 2.31 12.00 7.96
C MET A 160 2.13 13.00 9.11
N CYS A 161 1.04 13.76 9.10
CA CYS A 161 0.75 14.72 10.17
C CYS A 161 0.21 14.07 11.45
N ASP A 162 -0.05 12.75 11.47
CA ASP A 162 -0.32 12.01 12.70
C ASP A 162 0.95 11.98 13.57
N PRO A 163 0.93 12.49 14.81
CA PRO A 163 2.07 12.45 15.73
C PRO A 163 2.61 11.03 15.99
N GLU A 164 1.74 10.00 15.93
CA GLU A 164 2.13 8.62 16.14
C GLU A 164 2.90 8.04 14.95
N PHE A 165 2.77 8.63 13.74
CA PHE A 165 3.46 8.15 12.55
C PHE A 165 4.98 8.17 12.73
N PHE A 166 5.55 9.28 13.17
CA PHE A 166 7.00 9.43 13.32
C PHE A 166 7.61 8.45 14.32
N LYS A 167 6.89 8.14 15.40
CA LYS A 167 7.36 7.18 16.42
C LYS A 167 7.60 5.78 15.87
N ASN A 168 6.90 5.43 14.79
CA ASN A 168 6.83 4.08 14.26
C ASN A 168 7.38 3.95 12.83
N TYR A 169 7.88 5.04 12.24
CA TYR A 169 8.40 5.04 10.88
C TYR A 169 9.88 5.48 10.84
N PRO A 170 10.79 4.65 10.28
CA PRO A 170 12.23 4.89 10.34
C PRO A 170 12.68 5.91 9.28
N ILE A 171 12.37 7.17 9.48
CA ILE A 171 12.86 8.29 8.68
C ILE A 171 13.54 9.31 9.59
N SER A 172 14.42 10.14 9.02
CA SER A 172 15.03 11.23 9.79
C SER A 172 13.98 12.26 10.22
N HIS A 173 14.23 12.95 11.33
CA HIS A 173 13.33 14.01 11.79
C HIS A 173 13.17 15.12 10.73
N GLU A 174 14.24 15.48 10.02
CA GLU A 174 14.20 16.46 8.93
C GLU A 174 13.28 16.01 7.78
N GLU A 175 13.37 14.74 7.39
CA GLU A 175 12.50 14.18 6.33
C GLU A 175 11.04 14.11 6.77
N TYR A 176 10.80 13.72 8.02
CA TYR A 176 9.47 13.70 8.60
C TYR A 176 8.83 15.08 8.59
N GLU A 177 9.51 16.09 9.12
CA GLU A 177 8.99 17.46 9.17
C GLU A 177 8.73 18.02 7.76
N TYR A 178 9.61 17.76 6.82
CA TYR A 178 9.40 18.17 5.43
C TYR A 178 8.14 17.52 4.83
N ARG A 179 8.00 16.21 4.92
CA ARG A 179 6.85 15.48 4.36
C ARG A 179 5.55 15.84 5.06
N LYS A 180 5.56 15.98 6.38
CA LYS A 180 4.41 16.43 7.17
C LYS A 180 3.93 17.81 6.74
N ASN A 181 4.85 18.77 6.63
CA ASN A 181 4.52 20.13 6.23
C ASN A 181 3.98 20.19 4.79
N LEU A 182 4.54 19.38 3.89
CA LEU A 182 4.04 19.24 2.53
C LEU A 182 2.63 18.64 2.51
N GLU A 183 2.37 17.56 3.24
CA GLU A 183 1.04 16.95 3.34
C GLU A 183 -0.01 17.93 3.86
N VAL A 184 0.32 18.66 4.93
CA VAL A 184 -0.57 19.71 5.48
C VAL A 184 -0.85 20.79 4.43
N ALA A 185 0.16 21.23 3.69
CA ALA A 185 -0.02 22.22 2.63
C ALA A 185 -0.90 21.69 1.48
N ILE A 186 -0.71 20.42 1.10
CA ILE A 186 -1.54 19.74 0.08
C ILE A 186 -2.99 19.67 0.55
N ILE A 187 -3.25 19.18 1.77
CA ILE A 187 -4.61 19.05 2.31
C ILE A 187 -5.33 20.41 2.35
N LYS A 188 -4.61 21.48 2.69
CA LYS A 188 -5.17 22.85 2.67
C LYS A 188 -5.44 23.38 1.26
N LYS A 189 -4.76 22.86 0.24
CA LYS A 189 -4.87 23.33 -1.15
C LYS A 189 -5.98 22.63 -1.93
N VAL A 190 -6.24 21.35 -1.64
CA VAL A 190 -7.21 20.56 -2.42
C VAL A 190 -8.66 20.89 -2.06
N ASP A 191 -9.57 20.66 -3.00
CA ASP A 191 -11.01 20.84 -2.75
C ASP A 191 -11.59 19.69 -1.92
N TYR A 192 -11.02 18.48 -2.05
CA TYR A 192 -11.50 17.28 -1.38
C TYR A 192 -10.35 16.38 -0.93
N VAL A 193 -10.53 15.80 0.26
CA VAL A 193 -9.67 14.73 0.78
C VAL A 193 -10.42 13.40 0.76
N ALA A 194 -9.89 12.44 0.03
CA ALA A 194 -10.46 11.11 -0.07
C ALA A 194 -9.90 10.19 1.02
N SER A 195 -10.74 9.83 1.97
CA SER A 195 -10.43 8.87 3.04
C SER A 195 -11.72 8.34 3.66
N GLN A 196 -11.86 7.03 3.81
CA GLN A 196 -12.93 6.40 4.59
C GLN A 196 -12.52 6.17 6.05
N VAL A 197 -11.26 6.40 6.39
CA VAL A 197 -10.70 6.10 7.71
C VAL A 197 -11.08 7.22 8.68
N MET A 198 -12.05 6.97 9.55
CA MET A 198 -12.54 7.98 10.51
C MET A 198 -11.44 8.57 11.38
N PRO A 199 -10.49 7.80 11.96
CA PRO A 199 -9.39 8.37 12.72
C PRO A 199 -8.53 9.36 11.92
N PHE A 200 -8.32 9.13 10.61
CA PHE A 200 -7.62 10.10 9.77
C PHE A 200 -8.39 11.41 9.65
N ARG A 201 -9.71 11.33 9.44
CA ARG A 201 -10.57 12.52 9.35
C ARG A 201 -10.52 13.33 10.63
N GLU A 202 -10.62 12.68 11.78
CA GLU A 202 -10.55 13.33 13.10
C GLU A 202 -9.21 14.04 13.34
N ILE A 203 -8.08 13.38 12.98
CA ILE A 203 -6.75 13.98 13.10
C ILE A 203 -6.63 15.19 12.16
N ILE A 204 -7.06 15.06 10.90
CA ILE A 204 -7.03 16.14 9.91
C ILE A 204 -7.88 17.33 10.39
N GLN A 205 -9.09 17.09 10.84
CA GLN A 205 -9.97 18.14 11.36
C GLN A 205 -9.35 18.86 12.56
N ARG A 206 -8.71 18.12 13.46
CA ARG A 206 -8.04 18.69 14.63
C ARG A 206 -6.83 19.55 14.26
N ILE A 207 -6.04 19.15 13.25
CA ILE A 207 -4.77 19.82 12.88
C ILE A 207 -5.00 20.94 11.86
N ILE A 208 -5.92 20.74 10.92
CA ILE A 208 -6.08 21.60 9.73
C ILE A 208 -7.38 22.40 9.79
N GLY A 209 -8.42 21.86 10.41
CA GLY A 209 -9.75 22.46 10.49
C GLY A 209 -10.72 21.85 9.49
N ASP A 210 -11.65 22.66 8.95
CA ASP A 210 -12.71 22.18 8.08
C ASP A 210 -12.19 21.73 6.72
N VAL A 211 -12.43 20.47 6.40
CA VAL A 211 -12.01 19.79 5.15
C VAL A 211 -13.19 18.98 4.60
N LYS A 212 -13.42 19.06 3.29
CA LYS A 212 -14.43 18.25 2.62
C LYS A 212 -13.90 16.85 2.36
N PHE A 213 -14.51 15.85 2.98
CA PHE A 213 -14.12 14.45 2.81
C PHE A 213 -14.97 13.73 1.77
N LEU A 214 -14.32 12.83 1.01
CA LEU A 214 -14.98 11.87 0.15
C LEU A 214 -14.79 10.46 0.72
N ASP A 215 -15.84 9.64 0.63
CA ASP A 215 -15.81 8.24 1.04
C ASP A 215 -15.17 7.38 -0.05
N MET A 216 -13.85 7.52 -0.22
CA MET A 216 -13.09 6.81 -1.23
C MET A 216 -11.98 5.99 -0.56
N THR A 217 -11.88 4.72 -0.92
CA THR A 217 -10.88 3.77 -0.40
C THR A 217 -10.02 3.24 -1.53
N LEU A 218 -8.75 3.01 -1.25
CA LEU A 218 -7.80 2.43 -2.20
C LEU A 218 -8.13 0.94 -2.47
N ALA A 219 -7.97 0.52 -3.72
CA ALA A 219 -8.11 -0.87 -4.12
C ALA A 219 -7.00 -1.76 -3.52
N VAL A 220 -7.28 -3.04 -3.41
CA VAL A 220 -6.30 -4.07 -3.00
C VAL A 220 -6.25 -5.19 -4.02
N GLY A 221 -5.30 -6.11 -3.88
CA GLY A 221 -5.29 -7.33 -4.68
C GLY A 221 -6.56 -8.14 -4.45
N GLU A 222 -7.43 -8.17 -5.44
CA GLU A 222 -8.67 -8.94 -5.43
C GLU A 222 -8.47 -10.25 -6.19
N THR A 223 -7.70 -11.15 -5.59
CA THR A 223 -7.87 -12.54 -5.97
C THR A 223 -8.75 -13.18 -4.91
N ILE A 224 -10.07 -13.00 -5.04
CA ILE A 224 -11.03 -13.78 -4.24
C ILE A 224 -10.94 -15.23 -4.74
N ASN A 225 -9.95 -15.93 -4.24
CA ASN A 225 -9.78 -17.35 -4.50
C ASN A 225 -9.77 -18.05 -3.17
N ASP A 226 -10.79 -18.87 -2.97
CA ASP A 226 -10.79 -19.77 -1.83
C ASP A 226 -9.52 -20.64 -1.86
N SER A 227 -8.66 -20.44 -0.90
CA SER A 227 -7.48 -21.28 -0.72
C SER A 227 -7.78 -22.62 -0.04
N TYR A 228 -9.07 -22.93 0.20
CA TYR A 228 -9.52 -24.10 0.97
C TYR A 228 -9.05 -25.42 0.36
N GLY A 229 -9.09 -25.56 -0.96
CA GLY A 229 -8.65 -26.75 -1.68
C GLY A 229 -7.14 -26.85 -1.91
N ILE A 230 -6.35 -25.85 -1.51
CA ILE A 230 -4.90 -25.86 -1.71
C ILE A 230 -4.22 -26.58 -0.55
N PRO A 231 -3.35 -27.57 -0.81
CA PRO A 231 -2.59 -28.25 0.22
C PRO A 231 -1.79 -27.28 1.08
N LYS A 232 -2.02 -27.30 2.39
CA LYS A 232 -1.35 -26.40 3.32
C LYS A 232 0.01 -26.99 3.73
N GLN A 233 1.06 -26.17 3.58
CA GLN A 233 2.44 -26.51 3.89
C GLN A 233 2.90 -25.90 5.23
N TYR A 234 2.29 -24.76 5.59
CA TYR A 234 2.62 -23.99 6.79
C TYR A 234 1.37 -23.67 7.61
N ASP A 235 1.54 -23.44 8.89
CA ASP A 235 0.41 -23.05 9.75
C ASP A 235 0.14 -21.56 9.62
N PHE A 236 1.14 -20.70 9.80
CA PHE A 236 0.99 -19.25 9.76
C PHE A 236 1.80 -18.63 8.65
N VAL A 237 1.27 -17.58 8.07
CA VAL A 237 2.03 -16.66 7.22
C VAL A 237 2.15 -15.29 7.88
N TYR A 238 3.33 -14.69 7.75
CA TYR A 238 3.56 -13.26 7.88
C TYR A 238 4.05 -12.74 6.53
N PHE A 239 3.41 -11.69 5.99
CA PHE A 239 3.86 -11.09 4.73
C PHE A 239 3.74 -9.58 4.75
N ALA A 240 4.86 -8.94 4.77
CA ALA A 240 5.00 -7.48 4.64
C ALA A 240 6.48 -7.11 4.63
N ALA A 241 6.83 -6.11 3.84
CA ALA A 241 8.20 -5.64 3.71
C ALA A 241 8.50 -4.36 4.52
N SER A 242 7.63 -3.99 5.47
CA SER A 242 7.74 -2.74 6.23
C SER A 242 7.85 -2.99 7.73
N ILE A 243 8.72 -2.26 8.42
CA ILE A 243 8.85 -2.27 9.90
C ILE A 243 7.53 -1.91 10.59
N SER A 244 6.71 -1.05 9.98
CA SER A 244 5.39 -0.68 10.50
C SER A 244 4.43 -1.86 10.63
N LYS A 245 4.69 -2.95 9.92
CA LYS A 245 3.92 -4.18 9.96
C LYS A 245 4.34 -5.14 11.09
N ALA A 246 5.18 -4.71 12.00
CA ALA A 246 5.47 -5.36 13.28
C ALA A 246 5.86 -6.86 13.21
N ILE A 247 6.83 -7.23 12.35
CA ILE A 247 7.35 -8.60 12.33
C ILE A 247 7.91 -9.03 13.70
N ASP A 248 8.49 -8.10 14.43
CA ASP A 248 8.99 -8.31 15.80
C ASP A 248 7.89 -8.80 16.75
N TYR A 249 6.67 -8.26 16.64
CA TYR A 249 5.52 -8.72 17.42
C TYR A 249 5.04 -10.12 16.99
N ALA A 250 5.07 -10.40 15.69
CA ALA A 250 4.73 -11.72 15.17
C ALA A 250 5.67 -12.79 15.71
N LEU A 251 6.98 -12.54 15.74
CA LEU A 251 7.99 -13.46 16.25
C LEU A 251 7.84 -13.71 17.75
N GLU A 252 7.57 -12.66 18.54
CA GLU A 252 7.33 -12.77 19.99
C GLU A 252 6.12 -13.64 20.30
N ALA A 253 4.97 -13.36 19.64
CA ALA A 253 3.75 -14.14 19.85
C ALA A 253 3.93 -15.58 19.38
N PHE A 254 4.56 -15.79 18.22
CA PHE A 254 4.85 -17.11 17.68
C PHE A 254 5.75 -17.93 18.61
N ALA A 255 6.79 -17.34 19.17
CA ALA A 255 7.68 -18.00 20.11
C ALA A 255 6.93 -18.49 21.37
N ARG A 256 6.00 -17.68 21.89
CA ARG A 256 5.19 -18.06 23.05
C ARG A 256 4.23 -19.22 22.73
N ALA A 257 3.56 -19.14 21.57
CA ALA A 257 2.67 -20.22 21.10
C ALA A 257 3.47 -21.51 20.83
N LYS A 258 4.69 -21.41 20.27
CA LYS A 258 5.54 -22.58 19.98
C LYS A 258 5.97 -23.34 21.23
N ARG A 259 5.95 -22.73 22.41
CA ARG A 259 6.18 -23.44 23.67
C ARG A 259 5.06 -24.44 24.01
N LYS A 260 3.81 -24.12 23.60
CA LYS A 260 2.64 -25.01 23.77
C LYS A 260 2.52 -25.99 22.59
N HIS A 261 2.78 -25.53 21.37
CA HIS A 261 2.64 -26.30 20.12
C HIS A 261 3.98 -26.34 19.37
N ARG A 262 4.85 -27.26 19.72
CA ARG A 262 6.26 -27.30 19.25
C ARG A 262 6.43 -27.37 17.73
N ASN A 263 5.48 -27.96 17.03
CA ASN A 263 5.57 -28.24 15.59
C ASN A 263 4.94 -27.16 14.69
N ILE A 264 4.43 -26.07 15.26
CA ILE A 264 3.85 -24.99 14.43
C ILE A 264 4.93 -24.29 13.60
N THR A 265 4.52 -23.84 12.44
CA THR A 265 5.40 -23.21 11.45
C THR A 265 4.93 -21.79 11.10
N LEU A 266 5.90 -20.91 10.86
CA LEU A 266 5.68 -19.54 10.40
C LEU A 266 6.44 -19.32 9.07
N HIS A 267 5.69 -19.04 8.02
CA HIS A 267 6.23 -18.70 6.70
C HIS A 267 6.27 -17.19 6.53
N VAL A 268 7.47 -16.64 6.39
CA VAL A 268 7.70 -15.19 6.23
C VAL A 268 7.91 -14.88 4.75
N VAL A 269 6.91 -14.22 4.14
CA VAL A 269 6.89 -13.94 2.71
C VAL A 269 7.26 -12.49 2.46
N GLY A 270 8.30 -12.28 1.65
CA GLY A 270 8.78 -10.95 1.28
C GLY A 270 10.27 -10.74 1.53
N GLY A 271 10.81 -9.65 0.98
CA GLY A 271 12.21 -9.31 1.09
C GLY A 271 12.47 -8.18 2.09
N TYR A 272 13.51 -8.32 2.87
CA TYR A 272 13.97 -7.32 3.85
C TYR A 272 15.35 -6.79 3.48
N SER A 273 15.70 -5.61 3.98
CA SER A 273 17.09 -5.12 3.91
C SER A 273 18.01 -6.02 4.77
N ASN A 274 19.30 -6.03 4.43
CA ASN A 274 20.27 -6.82 5.19
C ASN A 274 20.29 -6.46 6.69
N ASP A 275 20.17 -5.16 7.01
CA ASP A 275 20.17 -4.68 8.39
C ASP A 275 18.93 -5.18 9.14
N LEU A 276 17.75 -5.15 8.51
CA LEU A 276 16.53 -5.66 9.10
C LEU A 276 16.58 -7.19 9.26
N MET A 277 17.12 -7.91 8.25
CA MET A 277 17.32 -9.36 8.35
C MET A 277 18.26 -9.75 9.50
N ASN A 278 19.34 -8.99 9.73
CA ASN A 278 20.24 -9.23 10.87
C ASN A 278 19.49 -9.04 12.21
N THR A 279 18.67 -8.00 12.31
CA THR A 279 17.83 -7.76 13.49
C THR A 279 16.83 -8.90 13.73
N ILE A 280 16.12 -9.33 12.67
CA ILE A 280 15.16 -10.43 12.71
C ILE A 280 15.86 -11.73 13.15
N SER A 281 17.00 -12.06 12.53
CA SER A 281 17.76 -13.26 12.86
C SER A 281 18.27 -13.25 14.30
N GLY A 282 18.72 -12.09 14.79
CA GLY A 282 19.11 -11.91 16.20
C GLY A 282 17.95 -12.16 17.17
N GLN A 283 16.77 -11.64 16.84
CA GLN A 283 15.55 -11.85 17.63
C GLN A 283 15.12 -13.34 17.63
N MET A 284 15.10 -13.98 16.45
CA MET A 284 14.76 -15.40 16.33
C MET A 284 15.67 -16.29 17.17
N LYS A 285 16.97 -16.01 17.16
CA LYS A 285 17.95 -16.71 17.97
C LYS A 285 17.70 -16.50 19.47
N ALA A 286 17.45 -15.27 19.88
CA ALA A 286 17.14 -14.94 21.28
C ALA A 286 15.86 -15.63 21.77
N LEU A 287 14.87 -15.82 20.89
CA LEU A 287 13.60 -16.48 21.16
C LEU A 287 13.67 -18.01 21.02
N GLY A 288 14.73 -18.57 20.41
CA GLY A 288 14.89 -20.01 20.17
C GLY A 288 13.87 -20.58 19.17
N ILE A 289 13.55 -19.82 18.12
CA ILE A 289 12.55 -20.18 17.10
C ILE A 289 13.13 -20.31 15.69
N GLU A 290 14.45 -20.35 15.54
CA GLU A 290 15.11 -20.49 14.24
C GLU A 290 14.56 -21.71 13.47
N GLU A 291 14.29 -22.78 14.19
CA GLU A 291 13.56 -23.94 13.67
C GLU A 291 12.06 -23.68 13.68
N GLY A 292 11.45 -23.74 12.50
CA GLY A 292 10.00 -23.54 12.29
C GLY A 292 9.63 -22.14 11.76
N VAL A 293 10.61 -21.27 11.47
CA VAL A 293 10.43 -20.02 10.72
C VAL A 293 11.16 -20.11 9.39
N ASP A 294 10.43 -19.97 8.28
CA ASP A 294 10.95 -20.04 6.93
C ASP A 294 10.77 -18.72 6.19
N PHE A 295 11.70 -18.38 5.29
CA PHE A 295 11.71 -17.11 4.55
C PHE A 295 11.78 -17.33 3.04
N THR A 296 10.87 -16.71 2.29
CA THR A 296 10.96 -16.74 0.81
C THR A 296 12.03 -15.79 0.26
N GLY A 297 12.39 -14.75 1.01
CA GLY A 297 13.08 -13.60 0.44
C GLY A 297 12.16 -12.81 -0.52
N LYS A 298 12.76 -11.93 -1.32
CA LYS A 298 12.02 -11.08 -2.25
C LYS A 298 11.51 -11.90 -3.44
N LEU A 299 10.20 -11.92 -3.64
CA LEU A 299 9.55 -12.58 -4.77
C LEU A 299 9.49 -11.66 -6.00
N PRO A 300 9.44 -12.23 -7.22
CA PRO A 300 9.45 -11.49 -8.48
C PRO A 300 8.18 -10.65 -8.70
N SER A 301 7.01 -11.18 -8.34
CA SER A 301 5.72 -10.54 -8.56
C SER A 301 4.83 -10.62 -7.33
N HIS A 302 3.76 -9.84 -7.33
CA HIS A 302 2.73 -9.91 -6.30
C HIS A 302 1.93 -11.22 -6.37
N ASP A 303 1.70 -11.74 -7.57
CA ASP A 303 1.04 -13.03 -7.76
C ASP A 303 1.82 -14.16 -7.08
N ASP A 304 3.16 -14.10 -7.11
CA ASP A 304 4.00 -15.05 -6.37
C ASP A 304 3.78 -14.93 -4.86
N VAL A 305 3.62 -13.68 -4.33
CA VAL A 305 3.28 -13.47 -2.92
C VAL A 305 1.93 -14.12 -2.59
N ILE A 306 0.91 -13.89 -3.41
CA ILE A 306 -0.42 -14.50 -3.21
C ILE A 306 -0.35 -16.03 -3.26
N ASN A 307 0.44 -16.59 -4.17
CA ASN A 307 0.64 -18.04 -4.26
C ASN A 307 1.32 -18.61 -3.00
N GLU A 308 2.28 -17.89 -2.41
CA GLU A 308 2.92 -18.32 -1.16
C GLU A 308 1.98 -18.23 0.03
N ILE A 309 1.24 -17.12 0.21
CA ILE A 309 0.32 -17.01 1.35
C ILE A 309 -0.78 -18.09 1.33
N ARG A 310 -1.21 -18.53 0.15
CA ARG A 310 -2.23 -19.58 -0.02
C ARG A 310 -1.77 -20.97 0.43
N LYS A 311 -0.47 -21.20 0.57
CA LYS A 311 0.09 -22.43 1.14
C LYS A 311 -0.02 -22.50 2.67
N CYS A 312 -0.43 -21.40 3.30
CA CYS A 312 -0.57 -21.29 4.75
C CYS A 312 -2.02 -21.47 5.19
N ARG A 313 -2.22 -21.87 6.45
CA ARG A 313 -3.56 -22.03 7.04
C ARG A 313 -4.12 -20.73 7.55
N TYR A 314 -3.29 -19.90 8.20
CA TYR A 314 -3.67 -18.70 8.94
C TYR A 314 -2.70 -17.56 8.64
N ALA A 315 -3.10 -16.33 8.91
CA ALA A 315 -2.26 -15.16 8.80
C ALA A 315 -2.01 -14.52 10.18
N LEU A 316 -0.73 -14.28 10.52
CA LEU A 316 -0.29 -13.60 11.73
C LEU A 316 0.28 -12.23 11.32
N LEU A 317 -0.53 -11.19 11.38
CA LEU A 317 -0.27 -9.86 10.81
C LEU A 317 -0.43 -8.74 11.83
N PRO A 318 0.37 -8.69 12.90
CA PRO A 318 0.31 -7.59 13.85
C PRO A 318 0.70 -6.26 13.18
N LEU A 319 0.11 -5.16 13.65
CA LEU A 319 0.30 -3.82 13.12
C LEU A 319 0.70 -2.86 14.23
N LYS A 320 1.66 -1.96 13.97
CA LYS A 320 2.00 -0.85 14.87
C LYS A 320 1.14 0.39 14.59
N ILE A 321 0.92 0.71 13.34
CA ILE A 321 0.28 1.97 12.91
C ILE A 321 -0.59 1.86 11.66
N ASP A 322 -0.84 0.71 11.11
CA ASP A 322 -1.64 0.61 9.89
C ASP A 322 -3.13 0.75 10.19
N LEU A 323 -3.84 1.52 9.38
CA LEU A 323 -5.25 1.79 9.58
C LEU A 323 -6.12 0.96 8.63
N LEU A 324 -5.76 0.85 7.36
CA LEU A 324 -6.50 0.04 6.39
C LEU A 324 -5.55 -0.93 5.68
N SER A 325 -5.16 -1.98 6.40
CA SER A 325 -4.13 -2.90 5.96
C SER A 325 -4.50 -3.68 4.70
N GLY A 326 -3.74 -3.47 3.61
CA GLY A 326 -3.83 -4.28 2.39
C GLY A 326 -3.58 -5.76 2.67
N THR A 327 -2.58 -6.09 3.50
CA THR A 327 -2.24 -7.48 3.82
C THR A 327 -3.35 -8.21 4.58
N ILE A 328 -4.07 -7.54 5.48
CA ILE A 328 -5.26 -8.11 6.15
C ILE A 328 -6.34 -8.40 5.10
N ARG A 329 -6.65 -7.43 4.23
CA ARG A 329 -7.67 -7.60 3.18
C ARG A 329 -7.31 -8.72 2.20
N GLU A 330 -6.05 -8.79 1.78
CA GLU A 330 -5.54 -9.87 0.92
C GLU A 330 -5.63 -11.24 1.59
N SER A 331 -5.31 -11.34 2.88
CA SER A 331 -5.49 -12.58 3.64
C SER A 331 -6.94 -13.00 3.69
N MET A 332 -7.84 -12.08 4.05
CA MET A 332 -9.27 -12.32 4.11
C MET A 332 -9.82 -12.74 2.73
N ALA A 333 -9.41 -12.06 1.66
CA ALA A 333 -9.82 -12.37 0.29
C ALA A 333 -9.31 -13.72 -0.20
N ASN A 334 -8.23 -14.24 0.38
CA ASN A 334 -7.69 -15.57 0.10
C ASN A 334 -8.08 -16.63 1.13
N GLY A 335 -9.06 -16.35 1.98
CA GLY A 335 -9.63 -17.32 2.91
C GLY A 335 -8.73 -17.70 4.08
N LEU A 336 -7.83 -16.81 4.48
CA LEU A 336 -6.99 -17.01 5.65
C LEU A 336 -7.60 -16.32 6.88
N PRO A 337 -7.94 -17.03 7.95
CA PRO A 337 -8.21 -16.41 9.25
C PRO A 337 -7.02 -15.58 9.72
N VAL A 338 -7.28 -14.36 10.21
CA VAL A 338 -6.24 -13.38 10.54
C VAL A 338 -6.19 -13.11 12.03
N ILE A 339 -4.97 -13.18 12.59
CA ILE A 339 -4.61 -12.63 13.91
C ILE A 339 -3.91 -11.31 13.69
N THR A 340 -4.36 -10.25 14.35
CA THR A 340 -3.76 -8.92 14.26
C THR A 340 -3.89 -8.13 15.57
N THR A 341 -3.33 -6.94 15.61
CA THR A 341 -3.43 -6.04 16.76
C THR A 341 -4.60 -5.05 16.63
N ILE A 342 -5.07 -4.56 17.77
CA ILE A 342 -6.03 -3.46 17.83
C ILE A 342 -5.35 -2.19 17.34
N THR A 343 -5.90 -1.62 16.29
CA THR A 343 -5.62 -0.28 15.77
C THR A 343 -6.94 0.50 15.77
N PRO A 344 -6.95 1.81 15.50
CA PRO A 344 -8.21 2.55 15.42
C PRO A 344 -9.24 1.96 14.45
N GLU A 345 -8.80 1.24 13.40
CA GLU A 345 -9.70 0.69 12.37
C GLU A 345 -9.96 -0.83 12.50
N THR A 346 -9.03 -1.62 13.01
CA THR A 346 -9.18 -3.10 13.04
C THR A 346 -10.42 -3.61 13.78
N PRO A 347 -10.92 -2.99 14.88
CA PRO A 347 -12.18 -3.39 15.49
C PRO A 347 -13.40 -3.27 14.56
N ASN A 348 -13.39 -2.29 13.65
CA ASN A 348 -14.50 -2.06 12.71
C ASN A 348 -14.73 -3.22 11.73
N TRP A 349 -13.72 -4.05 11.51
CA TRP A 349 -13.84 -5.24 10.69
C TRP A 349 -14.72 -6.32 11.33
N ASN A 350 -14.82 -6.31 12.67
CA ASN A 350 -15.63 -7.22 13.46
C ASN A 350 -17.05 -6.70 13.74
N ASN A 351 -17.46 -5.53 13.23
CA ASN A 351 -18.72 -4.88 13.61
C ASN A 351 -19.98 -5.73 13.31
N LYS A 352 -20.05 -6.41 12.16
CA LYS A 352 -21.20 -7.24 11.79
C LYS A 352 -21.01 -8.69 12.18
N ARG A 353 -19.79 -9.18 12.11
CA ARG A 353 -19.40 -10.56 12.37
C ARG A 353 -17.93 -10.61 12.71
N GLN A 354 -17.53 -11.58 13.51
CA GLN A 354 -16.13 -11.75 13.84
C GLN A 354 -15.34 -12.25 12.62
N CYS A 355 -14.46 -11.43 12.10
CA CYS A 355 -13.56 -11.71 10.96
C CYS A 355 -12.11 -11.89 11.37
N LEU A 356 -11.71 -11.25 12.47
CA LEU A 356 -10.33 -11.16 12.94
C LEU A 356 -10.24 -11.58 14.40
N LEU A 357 -9.12 -12.17 14.80
CA LEU A 357 -8.71 -12.28 16.20
C LEU A 357 -7.81 -11.10 16.54
N LEU A 358 -8.21 -10.34 17.55
CA LEU A 358 -7.56 -9.09 17.94
C LEU A 358 -6.85 -9.25 19.28
N SER A 359 -5.70 -8.57 19.41
CA SER A 359 -4.94 -8.43 20.66
C SER A 359 -4.48 -7.00 20.82
N GLU A 360 -4.32 -6.50 22.02
CA GLU A 360 -3.70 -5.20 22.25
C GLU A 360 -2.25 -5.18 21.73
N LYS A 361 -1.78 -4.00 21.34
CA LYS A 361 -0.39 -3.83 20.90
C LYS A 361 0.57 -4.15 22.04
N GLY A 362 1.49 -5.09 21.79
CA GLY A 362 2.45 -5.54 22.78
C GLY A 362 1.94 -6.61 23.75
N ASP A 363 0.68 -6.97 23.70
CA ASP A 363 0.15 -8.13 24.43
C ASP A 363 0.44 -9.43 23.65
N PHE A 364 1.67 -9.88 23.78
CA PHE A 364 2.13 -11.09 23.08
C PHE A 364 1.52 -12.38 23.63
N ASP A 365 1.07 -12.38 24.89
CA ASP A 365 0.41 -13.55 25.48
C ASP A 365 -0.99 -13.72 24.90
N ALA A 366 -1.79 -12.66 24.85
CA ALA A 366 -3.11 -12.73 24.20
C ALA A 366 -2.99 -13.07 22.69
N MET A 367 -1.96 -12.57 22.00
CA MET A 367 -1.71 -12.92 20.61
C MET A 367 -1.30 -14.39 20.46
N ALA A 368 -0.46 -14.91 21.35
CA ALA A 368 -0.09 -16.33 21.38
C ALA A 368 -1.29 -17.23 21.70
N ASP A 369 -2.17 -16.81 22.60
CA ASP A 369 -3.40 -17.56 22.89
C ASP A 369 -4.32 -17.57 21.66
N ASN A 370 -4.42 -16.50 20.87
CA ASN A 370 -5.13 -16.50 19.60
C ASN A 370 -4.50 -17.46 18.56
N ILE A 371 -3.16 -17.59 18.53
CA ILE A 371 -2.47 -18.61 17.72
C ILE A 371 -2.90 -20.01 18.16
N CYS A 372 -2.84 -20.31 19.47
CA CYS A 372 -3.25 -21.61 20.01
C CYS A 372 -4.72 -21.92 19.70
N ARG A 373 -5.61 -20.94 19.87
CA ARG A 373 -7.06 -21.12 19.56
C ARG A 373 -7.29 -21.54 18.11
N LEU A 374 -6.58 -20.97 17.14
CA LEU A 374 -6.72 -21.37 15.72
C LEU A 374 -6.22 -22.78 15.45
N ILE A 375 -5.17 -23.20 16.17
CA ILE A 375 -4.62 -24.56 16.04
C ILE A 375 -5.57 -25.60 16.69
N GLU A 376 -6.14 -25.26 17.84
CA GLU A 376 -6.95 -26.17 18.67
C GLU A 376 -8.42 -26.25 18.24
N ASP A 377 -8.95 -25.19 17.58
CA ASP A 377 -10.34 -25.10 17.15
C ASP A 377 -10.50 -24.85 15.64
N PRO A 378 -10.56 -25.90 14.83
CA PRO A 378 -10.81 -25.79 13.39
C PRO A 378 -12.17 -25.13 13.06
N ASN A 379 -13.19 -25.29 13.90
CA ASN A 379 -14.51 -24.69 13.68
C ASN A 379 -14.40 -23.14 13.79
N LEU A 380 -13.64 -22.63 14.74
CA LEU A 380 -13.37 -21.20 14.84
C LEU A 380 -12.70 -20.68 13.56
N ALA A 381 -11.72 -21.41 13.04
CA ALA A 381 -11.03 -21.04 11.81
C ALA A 381 -11.99 -20.98 10.61
N ASP A 382 -12.89 -21.95 10.48
CA ASP A 382 -13.90 -22.01 9.42
C ASP A 382 -14.91 -20.85 9.52
N VAL A 383 -15.35 -20.53 10.73
CA VAL A 383 -16.25 -19.39 10.98
C VAL A 383 -15.57 -18.05 10.60
N LEU A 384 -14.34 -17.85 11.06
CA LEU A 384 -13.58 -16.63 10.75
C LEU A 384 -13.37 -16.48 9.24
N ARG A 385 -13.01 -17.55 8.55
CA ARG A 385 -12.84 -17.56 7.10
C ARG A 385 -14.12 -17.17 6.36
N ALA A 386 -15.24 -17.83 6.66
CA ALA A 386 -16.52 -17.56 6.03
C ALA A 386 -16.96 -16.11 6.27
N ASN A 387 -16.81 -15.61 7.50
CA ASN A 387 -17.13 -14.25 7.86
C ASN A 387 -16.23 -13.23 7.14
N ALA A 388 -14.94 -13.52 7.02
CA ALA A 388 -13.97 -12.69 6.30
C ALA A 388 -14.34 -12.56 4.82
N PHE A 389 -14.67 -13.67 4.14
CA PHE A 389 -15.12 -13.64 2.74
C PHE A 389 -16.37 -12.78 2.54
N LEU A 390 -17.40 -12.99 3.34
CA LEU A 390 -18.63 -12.20 3.26
C LEU A 390 -18.35 -10.71 3.49
N THR A 391 -17.47 -10.39 4.44
CA THR A 391 -17.12 -9.00 4.74
C THR A 391 -16.35 -8.35 3.59
N ILE A 392 -15.43 -9.07 2.95
CA ILE A 392 -14.73 -8.56 1.75
C ILE A 392 -15.73 -8.33 0.60
N GLN A 393 -16.60 -9.29 0.31
CA GLN A 393 -17.58 -9.14 -0.76
C GLN A 393 -18.57 -7.99 -0.54
N GLU A 394 -19.07 -7.83 0.69
CA GLU A 394 -20.07 -6.81 1.01
C GLU A 394 -19.51 -5.41 1.12
N LYS A 395 -18.29 -5.25 1.65
CA LYS A 395 -17.81 -3.93 2.08
C LYS A 395 -16.48 -3.50 1.43
N TYR A 396 -15.65 -4.46 1.00
CA TYR A 396 -14.27 -4.15 0.61
C TYR A 396 -13.89 -4.65 -0.79
N SER A 397 -14.87 -4.86 -1.67
CA SER A 397 -14.59 -5.24 -3.07
C SER A 397 -14.04 -4.05 -3.86
N ASN A 398 -13.07 -4.29 -4.72
CA ASN A 398 -12.51 -3.25 -5.60
C ASN A 398 -13.59 -2.66 -6.50
N LYS A 399 -14.47 -3.50 -7.05
CA LYS A 399 -15.62 -3.05 -7.84
C LYS A 399 -16.47 -2.04 -7.06
N GLY A 400 -16.85 -2.38 -5.82
CA GLY A 400 -17.66 -1.50 -4.98
C GLY A 400 -16.95 -0.17 -4.68
N PHE A 401 -15.66 -0.22 -4.38
CA PHE A 401 -14.88 0.98 -4.14
C PHE A 401 -14.77 1.87 -5.38
N MET A 402 -14.49 1.28 -6.54
CA MET A 402 -14.31 2.07 -7.76
C MET A 402 -15.64 2.61 -8.30
N GLU A 403 -16.76 1.96 -8.06
CA GLU A 403 -18.10 2.54 -8.29
C GLU A 403 -18.35 3.78 -7.42
N VAL A 404 -17.92 3.76 -6.16
CA VAL A 404 -17.99 4.96 -5.29
C VAL A 404 -17.09 6.08 -5.84
N TRP A 405 -15.87 5.76 -6.30
CA TRP A 405 -14.99 6.75 -6.92
C TRP A 405 -15.63 7.36 -8.16
N ARG A 406 -16.14 6.52 -9.05
CA ARG A 406 -16.84 6.94 -10.27
C ARG A 406 -18.03 7.85 -9.96
N LYS A 407 -18.86 7.49 -8.99
CA LYS A 407 -20.00 8.30 -8.54
C LYS A 407 -19.54 9.68 -8.02
N ASN A 408 -18.54 9.73 -7.14
CA ASN A 408 -17.97 10.98 -6.66
C ASN A 408 -17.45 11.86 -7.80
N TYR A 409 -16.77 11.28 -8.80
CA TYR A 409 -16.30 12.04 -9.95
C TYR A 409 -17.45 12.67 -10.74
N TYR A 410 -18.57 11.95 -10.92
CA TYR A 410 -19.74 12.49 -11.59
C TYR A 410 -20.41 13.62 -10.81
N GLU A 411 -20.53 13.46 -9.51
CA GLU A 411 -21.10 14.48 -8.62
C GLU A 411 -20.26 15.76 -8.67
N ILE A 412 -18.94 15.63 -8.54
CA ILE A 412 -18.01 16.77 -8.52
C ILE A 412 -17.93 17.46 -9.89
N ALA A 413 -17.91 16.71 -10.99
CA ALA A 413 -17.80 17.29 -12.34
C ALA A 413 -19.07 18.04 -12.80
N ASN A 414 -20.21 17.82 -12.13
CA ASN A 414 -21.50 18.44 -12.44
C ASN A 414 -21.88 19.56 -11.44
N MET A 415 -21.03 19.86 -10.44
CA MET A 415 -21.17 21.02 -9.56
C MET A 415 -20.65 22.28 -10.25
#